data_092c0a78f0788466f57517500eece623
#
_entry.id   092c0a78f0788466f57517500eece623
#
_cell.length_a   1.000
_cell.length_b   1.000
_cell.length_c   1.000
_cell.angle_alpha   90.00
_cell.angle_beta   90.00
_cell.angle_gamma   90.00
#
_symmetry.space_group_name_H-M   'P 1'
#
loop_
_entity.id
_entity.type
_entity.pdbx_description
1 polymer ?
#
loop_
_entity_poly.entity_id
_entity_poly.type
_entity_poly.pdbx_seq_one_letter_code
_entity_poly.pdbx_strand_id
1 'polypeptide(L)'
;RATLGARIKLIVDGGQSQVGIESTVVDATSRPPAILRPGMIQAESLLAALEEIGLRTSAGNDGGALKSPGQLKKHYSPKARLVMLTWKDDAELASLLVDLGATPAETQVIAYAHIPMIAGLGGVSVIPHDAEAYARALYGELHRCDAEGAKWIVVEALPEGHEWQAIADRLRRAAS
;
A
#
# COMPACT_ATOMS: atom_id res chain seq x y z
N ARG A 1 -17.01 -9.71 0.40
CA ARG A 1 -18.22 -10.24 -0.29
C ARG A 1 -18.23 -9.87 -1.78
N ALA A 2 -17.85 -8.65 -2.14
CA ALA A 2 -17.92 -8.16 -3.53
C ALA A 2 -17.13 -9.00 -4.56
N THR A 3 -15.99 -9.58 -4.16
CA THR A 3 -15.11 -10.32 -5.07
C THR A 3 -15.30 -11.84 -5.03
N LEU A 4 -15.51 -12.40 -3.85
CA LEU A 4 -15.54 -13.86 -3.66
C LEU A 4 -16.90 -14.42 -3.23
N GLY A 5 -17.84 -13.55 -2.82
CA GLY A 5 -19.10 -13.96 -2.22
C GLY A 5 -19.94 -14.95 -3.05
N ALA A 6 -19.82 -14.92 -4.40
CA ALA A 6 -20.49 -15.87 -5.28
C ALA A 6 -19.76 -17.23 -5.39
N ARG A 7 -18.52 -17.34 -4.91
CA ARG A 7 -17.68 -18.53 -5.05
C ARG A 7 -17.51 -19.32 -3.76
N ILE A 8 -17.82 -18.70 -2.61
CA ILE A 8 -17.68 -19.32 -1.28
C ILE A 8 -19.04 -19.36 -0.58
N LYS A 9 -19.31 -20.51 0.05
CA LYS A 9 -20.63 -20.76 0.67
C LYS A 9 -20.79 -20.06 2.02
N LEU A 10 -19.70 -19.81 2.73
CA LEU A 10 -19.72 -19.23 4.08
C LEU A 10 -18.58 -18.19 4.20
N ILE A 11 -18.93 -17.02 4.70
CA ILE A 11 -17.98 -15.97 5.09
C ILE A 11 -18.24 -15.68 6.57
N VAL A 12 -17.23 -15.91 7.41
CA VAL A 12 -17.24 -15.53 8.81
C VAL A 12 -16.53 -14.18 8.94
N ASP A 13 -17.24 -13.18 9.45
CA ASP A 13 -16.69 -11.87 9.72
C ASP A 13 -16.07 -11.86 11.12
N GLY A 14 -14.74 -11.84 11.20
CA GLY A 14 -13.98 -11.75 12.44
C GLY A 14 -13.69 -10.32 12.89
N GLY A 15 -14.25 -9.32 12.22
CA GLY A 15 -13.97 -7.92 12.46
C GLY A 15 -12.69 -7.43 11.74
N GLN A 16 -12.27 -6.21 12.09
CA GLN A 16 -11.09 -5.58 11.51
C GLN A 16 -9.80 -6.25 12.00
N SER A 17 -8.89 -6.59 11.08
CA SER A 17 -7.59 -7.13 11.46
C SER A 17 -6.72 -6.05 12.13
N GLN A 18 -5.85 -6.47 13.05
CA GLN A 18 -4.90 -5.55 13.70
C GLN A 18 -3.85 -5.02 12.71
N VAL A 19 -3.47 -5.85 11.74
CA VAL A 19 -2.55 -5.50 10.65
C VAL A 19 -3.34 -5.49 9.35
N GLY A 20 -3.40 -4.34 8.69
CA GLY A 20 -4.24 -4.14 7.50
C GLY A 20 -3.60 -4.59 6.18
N ILE A 21 -2.31 -4.94 6.18
CA ILE A 21 -1.57 -5.43 5.02
C ILE A 21 -1.08 -6.85 5.26
N GLU A 22 -0.60 -7.50 4.21
CA GLU A 22 -0.13 -8.89 4.28
C GLU A 22 1.17 -9.01 5.09
N SER A 23 1.37 -10.21 5.64
CA SER A 23 2.54 -10.59 6.41
C SER A 23 3.85 -10.47 5.63
N THR A 24 4.95 -10.31 6.34
CA THR A 24 6.30 -10.54 5.82
C THR A 24 6.45 -12.00 5.40
N VAL A 25 7.06 -12.24 4.24
CA VAL A 25 7.34 -13.60 3.73
C VAL A 25 8.83 -13.79 3.60
N VAL A 26 9.34 -14.87 4.21
CA VAL A 26 10.75 -15.24 4.19
C VAL A 26 10.93 -16.57 3.45
N ASP A 27 11.87 -16.63 2.52
CA ASP A 27 12.36 -17.87 1.94
C ASP A 27 13.42 -18.47 2.88
N ALA A 28 13.03 -19.46 3.64
CA ALA A 28 13.93 -20.18 4.53
C ALA A 28 14.72 -21.31 3.83
N THR A 29 14.46 -21.55 2.55
CA THR A 29 15.17 -22.56 1.75
C THR A 29 16.44 -22.02 1.13
N SER A 30 16.52 -20.71 0.93
CA SER A 30 17.73 -20.03 0.48
C SER A 30 18.77 -19.91 1.61
N ARG A 31 20.04 -19.83 1.25
CA ARG A 31 21.14 -19.62 2.21
C ARG A 31 22.04 -18.49 1.72
N PRO A 32 22.01 -17.36 2.37
CA PRO A 32 21.17 -16.99 3.54
C PRO A 32 19.67 -16.87 3.21
N PRO A 33 18.76 -16.99 4.22
CA PRO A 33 17.33 -16.77 4.03
C PRO A 33 17.03 -15.38 3.43
N ALA A 34 16.04 -15.29 2.55
CA ALA A 34 15.73 -14.07 1.84
C ALA A 34 14.30 -13.58 2.13
N ILE A 35 14.11 -12.27 2.27
CA ILE A 35 12.79 -11.66 2.40
C ILE A 35 12.19 -11.50 1.01
N LEU A 36 11.11 -12.25 0.75
CA LEU A 36 10.40 -12.24 -0.52
C LEU A 36 9.36 -11.13 -0.61
N ARG A 37 8.79 -10.75 0.54
CA ARG A 37 7.79 -9.69 0.63
C ARG A 37 7.91 -8.97 1.97
N PRO A 38 8.10 -7.65 1.97
CA PRO A 38 8.07 -6.89 3.22
C PRO A 38 6.63 -6.83 3.78
N GLY A 39 6.49 -6.92 5.10
CA GLY A 39 5.27 -6.74 5.85
C GLY A 39 5.54 -5.87 7.09
N MET A 40 4.61 -5.84 8.05
CA MET A 40 4.78 -5.03 9.26
C MET A 40 5.90 -5.54 10.19
N ILE A 41 6.27 -6.82 10.11
CA ILE A 41 7.49 -7.29 10.78
C ILE A 41 8.67 -6.88 9.90
N GLN A 42 9.49 -5.98 10.44
CA GLN A 42 10.61 -5.38 9.73
C GLN A 42 11.74 -6.38 9.48
N ALA A 43 12.50 -6.16 8.42
CA ALA A 43 13.61 -7.00 8.04
C ALA A 43 14.66 -7.12 9.16
N GLU A 44 14.96 -6.00 9.80
CA GLU A 44 15.94 -5.89 10.88
C GLU A 44 15.54 -6.73 12.10
N SER A 45 14.26 -6.73 12.46
CA SER A 45 13.73 -7.55 13.56
C SER A 45 13.85 -9.04 13.26
N LEU A 46 13.58 -9.43 11.99
CA LEU A 46 13.76 -10.82 11.55
C LEU A 46 15.23 -11.21 11.48
N LEU A 47 16.10 -10.29 11.01
CA LEU A 47 17.55 -10.49 10.99
C LEU A 47 18.09 -10.76 12.38
N ALA A 48 17.74 -9.91 13.35
CA ALA A 48 18.16 -10.07 14.74
C ALA A 48 17.72 -11.42 15.31
N ALA A 49 16.46 -11.81 15.12
CA ALA A 49 15.94 -13.09 15.58
C ALA A 49 16.62 -14.30 14.90
N LEU A 50 16.98 -14.17 13.62
CA LEU A 50 17.65 -15.24 12.87
C LEU A 50 19.14 -15.34 13.24
N GLU A 51 19.80 -14.24 13.55
CA GLU A 51 21.19 -14.23 14.05
C GLU A 51 21.30 -14.92 15.41
N GLU A 52 20.32 -14.72 16.30
CA GLU A 52 20.26 -15.44 17.60
C GLU A 52 20.26 -16.97 17.44
N ILE A 53 19.69 -17.47 16.35
CA ILE A 53 19.69 -18.92 16.03
C ILE A 53 20.77 -19.33 15.01
N GLY A 54 21.75 -18.44 14.75
CA GLY A 54 22.90 -18.72 13.89
C GLY A 54 22.64 -18.66 12.38
N LEU A 55 21.52 -18.09 11.95
CA LEU A 55 21.18 -17.93 10.54
C LEU A 55 21.45 -16.47 10.10
N ARG A 56 22.36 -16.28 9.14
CA ARG A 56 22.55 -14.98 8.48
C ARG A 56 21.54 -14.82 7.35
N THR A 57 20.99 -13.62 7.18
CA THR A 57 20.06 -13.30 6.08
C THR A 57 20.68 -12.33 5.11
N SER A 58 20.21 -12.35 3.86
CA SER A 58 20.47 -11.31 2.88
C SER A 58 19.15 -10.63 2.47
N ALA A 59 19.18 -9.34 2.19
CA ALA A 59 18.13 -8.68 1.43
C ALA A 59 18.26 -9.16 -0.02
N GLY A 60 17.57 -10.23 -0.36
CA GLY A 60 17.65 -10.84 -1.67
C GLY A 60 16.64 -10.26 -2.62
N ASN A 61 17.13 -9.62 -3.66
CA ASN A 61 16.37 -9.27 -4.86
C ASN A 61 16.84 -10.19 -6.00
N ASP A 62 16.54 -11.49 -5.88
CA ASP A 62 16.81 -12.42 -6.96
C ASP A 62 15.63 -12.41 -7.94
N GLY A 63 15.89 -11.95 -9.20
CA GLY A 63 14.96 -11.96 -10.32
C GLY A 63 14.57 -13.36 -10.80
N GLY A 64 14.37 -14.30 -9.87
CA GLY A 64 13.91 -15.66 -10.12
C GLY A 64 12.39 -15.78 -10.20
N ALA A 65 11.90 -16.99 -10.48
CA ALA A 65 10.47 -17.29 -10.52
C ALA A 65 9.74 -16.82 -9.25
N LEU A 66 8.52 -16.29 -9.40
CA LEU A 66 7.69 -15.83 -8.29
C LEU A 66 7.51 -16.93 -7.25
N LYS A 67 8.16 -16.80 -6.09
CA LYS A 67 8.18 -17.83 -5.04
C LYS A 67 7.10 -17.62 -3.97
N SER A 68 6.35 -16.52 -4.04
CA SER A 68 5.36 -16.16 -3.02
C SER A 68 4.15 -15.47 -3.63
N PRO A 69 2.92 -15.72 -3.12
CA PRO A 69 1.76 -14.91 -3.44
C PRO A 69 2.00 -13.44 -3.11
N GLY A 70 1.56 -12.52 -3.98
CA GLY A 70 1.77 -11.09 -3.79
C GLY A 70 3.09 -10.54 -4.37
N GLN A 71 3.90 -11.35 -5.04
CA GLN A 71 5.05 -10.90 -5.82
C GLN A 71 4.66 -10.46 -7.26
N LEU A 72 3.41 -10.67 -7.66
CA LEU A 72 2.92 -10.18 -8.95
C LEU A 72 3.03 -8.66 -9.02
N LYS A 73 3.46 -8.14 -10.18
CA LYS A 73 3.59 -6.70 -10.42
C LYS A 73 2.28 -5.96 -10.13
N LYS A 74 1.13 -6.57 -10.42
CA LYS A 74 -0.20 -6.03 -10.22
C LYS A 74 -0.94 -6.89 -9.20
N HIS A 75 -1.12 -6.38 -7.98
CA HIS A 75 -1.82 -7.08 -6.91
C HIS A 75 -2.62 -6.08 -6.08
N TYR A 76 -3.94 -6.31 -5.93
CA TYR A 76 -4.87 -5.40 -5.26
C TYR A 76 -4.91 -3.98 -5.84
N SER A 77 -4.69 -3.85 -7.15
CA SER A 77 -4.78 -2.55 -7.82
C SER A 77 -6.22 -2.08 -7.88
N PRO A 78 -6.50 -0.82 -7.56
CA PRO A 78 -7.80 -0.21 -7.78
C PRO A 78 -8.11 -0.17 -9.28
N LYS A 79 -9.38 0.06 -9.63
CA LYS A 79 -9.81 0.34 -11.01
C LYS A 79 -9.35 1.72 -11.45
N ALA A 80 -9.38 2.68 -10.53
CA ALA A 80 -8.84 4.00 -10.72
C ALA A 80 -7.32 3.97 -10.93
N ARG A 81 -6.80 4.96 -11.64
CA ARG A 81 -5.35 5.15 -11.76
C ARG A 81 -4.81 5.69 -10.44
N LEU A 82 -3.92 4.94 -9.81
CA LEU A 82 -3.26 5.35 -8.58
C LEU A 82 -1.90 5.97 -8.87
N VAL A 83 -1.64 7.13 -8.26
CA VAL A 83 -0.35 7.81 -8.30
C VAL A 83 0.05 8.26 -6.91
N MET A 84 1.34 8.25 -6.62
CA MET A 84 1.91 8.84 -5.41
C MET A 84 2.56 10.17 -5.77
N LEU A 85 2.16 11.24 -5.10
CA LEU A 85 2.64 12.60 -5.36
C LEU A 85 3.12 13.25 -4.05
N THR A 86 4.06 14.15 -4.19
CA THR A 86 4.46 15.09 -3.13
C THR A 86 3.99 16.47 -3.54
N TRP A 87 3.36 17.18 -2.63
CA TRP A 87 2.96 18.60 -2.79
C TRP A 87 3.13 19.31 -1.46
N LYS A 88 3.32 20.61 -1.52
CA LYS A 88 3.46 21.47 -0.33
C LYS A 88 2.21 22.32 -0.08
N ASP A 89 1.43 22.58 -1.12
CA ASP A 89 0.22 23.42 -1.08
C ASP A 89 -0.78 23.04 -2.17
N ASP A 90 -1.98 23.64 -2.10
CA ASP A 90 -3.07 23.38 -3.03
C ASP A 90 -2.74 23.77 -4.48
N ALA A 91 -1.94 24.81 -4.67
CA ALA A 91 -1.57 25.31 -6.00
C ALA A 91 -0.67 24.29 -6.71
N GLU A 92 0.29 23.73 -5.99
CA GLU A 92 1.18 22.69 -6.53
C GLU A 92 0.40 21.41 -6.83
N LEU A 93 -0.48 20.97 -5.93
CA LEU A 93 -1.32 19.78 -6.21
C LEU A 93 -2.22 20.02 -7.42
N ALA A 94 -2.85 21.20 -7.53
CA ALA A 94 -3.68 21.53 -8.69
C ALA A 94 -2.88 21.48 -9.99
N SER A 95 -1.64 22.01 -10.01
CA SER A 95 -0.74 21.90 -11.17
C SER A 95 -0.42 20.46 -11.53
N LEU A 96 -0.09 19.63 -10.54
CA LEU A 96 0.19 18.20 -10.76
C LEU A 96 -1.02 17.44 -11.32
N LEU A 97 -2.24 17.77 -10.88
CA LEU A 97 -3.45 17.18 -11.44
C LEU A 97 -3.64 17.57 -12.91
N VAL A 98 -3.36 18.81 -13.28
CA VAL A 98 -3.40 19.27 -14.68
C VAL A 98 -2.40 18.50 -15.53
N ASP A 99 -1.16 18.34 -15.06
CA ASP A 99 -0.10 17.60 -15.76
C ASP A 99 -0.46 16.12 -15.99
N LEU A 100 -1.20 15.53 -15.05
CA LEU A 100 -1.74 14.16 -15.17
C LEU A 100 -2.96 14.06 -16.11
N GLY A 101 -3.55 15.18 -16.50
CA GLY A 101 -4.84 15.21 -17.19
C GLY A 101 -6.01 14.78 -16.29
N ALA A 102 -5.86 14.92 -14.97
CA ALA A 102 -6.85 14.56 -13.98
C ALA A 102 -7.76 15.77 -13.70
N THR A 103 -9.08 15.52 -13.70
CA THR A 103 -10.02 16.55 -13.25
C THR A 103 -10.26 16.44 -11.75
N PRO A 104 -10.40 17.56 -11.01
CA PRO A 104 -10.65 17.50 -9.58
C PRO A 104 -11.84 16.60 -9.21
N ALA A 105 -12.96 16.72 -9.92
CA ALA A 105 -14.19 15.96 -9.63
C ALA A 105 -14.03 14.43 -9.76
N GLU A 106 -13.09 13.96 -10.56
CA GLU A 106 -12.81 12.53 -10.78
C GLU A 106 -11.63 12.03 -9.92
N THR A 107 -11.08 12.90 -9.07
CA THR A 107 -9.91 12.63 -8.27
C THR A 107 -10.26 12.49 -6.80
N GLN A 108 -9.87 11.36 -6.21
CA GLN A 108 -9.86 11.13 -4.77
C GLN A 108 -8.42 11.30 -4.25
N VAL A 109 -8.27 12.04 -3.15
CA VAL A 109 -6.96 12.26 -2.51
C VAL A 109 -6.90 11.53 -1.18
N ILE A 110 -5.82 10.81 -0.94
CA ILE A 110 -5.49 10.17 0.34
C ILE A 110 -4.27 10.90 0.89
N ALA A 111 -4.46 11.64 1.97
CA ALA A 111 -3.42 12.48 2.58
C ALA A 111 -3.23 12.12 4.06
N TYR A 112 -2.06 12.50 4.62
CA TYR A 112 -1.77 12.35 6.04
C TYR A 112 -1.15 13.62 6.67
N ALA A 113 -0.51 14.48 5.87
CA ALA A 113 0.13 15.70 6.34
C ALA A 113 -0.35 16.95 5.59
N HIS A 114 -0.36 16.91 4.26
CA HIS A 114 -0.75 18.06 3.42
C HIS A 114 -2.17 17.83 2.89
N ILE A 115 -3.16 18.15 3.75
CA ILE A 115 -4.58 17.96 3.43
C ILE A 115 -5.06 19.04 2.47
N PRO A 116 -5.42 18.70 1.22
CA PRO A 116 -5.81 19.71 0.25
C PRO A 116 -7.22 20.23 0.51
N MET A 117 -7.39 21.55 0.22
CA MET A 117 -8.67 22.24 0.28
C MET A 117 -9.13 22.72 -1.10
N ILE A 118 -8.73 22.01 -2.14
CA ILE A 118 -9.10 22.34 -3.53
C ILE A 118 -10.60 22.10 -3.73
N ALA A 119 -11.30 23.15 -4.17
CA ALA A 119 -12.73 23.05 -4.48
C ALA A 119 -13.01 22.07 -5.62
N GLY A 120 -14.04 21.25 -5.45
CA GLY A 120 -14.49 20.32 -6.49
C GLY A 120 -13.69 19.03 -6.60
N LEU A 121 -12.80 18.71 -5.66
CA LEU A 121 -12.25 17.35 -5.56
C LEU A 121 -13.37 16.34 -5.33
N GLY A 122 -13.24 15.16 -5.95
CA GLY A 122 -14.15 14.03 -5.76
C GLY A 122 -14.22 13.58 -4.30
N GLY A 123 -13.12 13.72 -3.57
CA GLY A 123 -13.07 13.52 -2.12
C GLY A 123 -11.65 13.58 -1.58
N VAL A 124 -11.56 13.76 -0.27
CA VAL A 124 -10.29 13.74 0.47
C VAL A 124 -10.43 12.83 1.67
N SER A 125 -9.55 11.85 1.78
CA SER A 125 -9.40 11.00 2.98
C SER A 125 -8.17 11.39 3.73
N VAL A 126 -8.30 11.52 5.04
CA VAL A 126 -7.16 11.77 5.92
C VAL A 126 -6.89 10.51 6.73
N ILE A 127 -5.71 9.93 6.53
CA ILE A 127 -5.24 8.79 7.32
C ILE A 127 -4.24 9.33 8.34
N PRO A 128 -4.25 8.84 9.60
CA PRO A 128 -3.26 9.28 10.58
C PRO A 128 -1.81 9.06 10.11
N HIS A 129 -0.91 9.96 10.51
CA HIS A 129 0.53 9.83 10.27
C HIS A 129 1.15 8.80 11.23
N ASP A 130 0.67 7.57 11.12
CA ASP A 130 1.08 6.40 11.88
C ASP A 130 1.06 5.19 10.97
N ALA A 131 2.18 4.47 10.85
CA ALA A 131 2.33 3.41 9.86
C ALA A 131 1.34 2.25 10.07
N GLU A 132 1.03 1.89 11.32
CA GLU A 132 0.07 0.82 11.60
C GLU A 132 -1.36 1.23 11.27
N ALA A 133 -1.76 2.45 11.66
CA ALA A 133 -3.06 3.00 11.33
C ALA A 133 -3.23 3.15 9.83
N TYR A 134 -2.18 3.62 9.14
CA TYR A 134 -2.16 3.75 7.68
C TYR A 134 -2.32 2.39 7.00
N ALA A 135 -1.54 1.38 7.43
CA ALA A 135 -1.64 0.02 6.90
C ALA A 135 -3.05 -0.57 7.08
N ARG A 136 -3.69 -0.34 8.23
CA ARG A 136 -5.07 -0.79 8.49
C ARG A 136 -6.09 -0.13 7.59
N ALA A 137 -5.92 1.15 7.28
CA ALA A 137 -6.86 1.93 6.47
C ALA A 137 -6.69 1.72 4.97
N LEU A 138 -5.47 1.46 4.49
CA LEU A 138 -5.06 1.53 3.09
C LEU A 138 -6.04 0.86 2.12
N TYR A 139 -6.28 -0.44 2.28
CA TYR A 139 -7.14 -1.17 1.33
C TYR A 139 -8.60 -0.74 1.43
N GLY A 140 -9.07 -0.39 2.63
CA GLY A 140 -10.41 0.15 2.83
C GLY A 140 -10.60 1.45 2.04
N GLU A 141 -9.63 2.36 2.11
CA GLU A 141 -9.68 3.63 1.39
C GLU A 141 -9.57 3.45 -0.12
N LEU A 142 -8.70 2.57 -0.62
CA LEU A 142 -8.63 2.28 -2.06
C LEU A 142 -9.96 1.71 -2.58
N HIS A 143 -10.59 0.80 -1.84
CA HIS A 143 -11.90 0.27 -2.18
C HIS A 143 -13.01 1.32 -2.14
N ARG A 144 -12.97 2.23 -1.15
CA ARG A 144 -13.93 3.33 -1.04
C ARG A 144 -13.80 4.27 -2.26
N CYS A 145 -12.58 4.67 -2.62
CA CYS A 145 -12.34 5.51 -3.79
C CYS A 145 -12.90 4.86 -5.08
N ASP A 146 -12.67 3.56 -5.28
CA ASP A 146 -13.22 2.82 -6.41
C ASP A 146 -14.75 2.76 -6.39
N ALA A 147 -15.34 2.55 -5.21
CA ALA A 147 -16.80 2.47 -5.05
C ALA A 147 -17.49 3.82 -5.31
N GLU A 148 -16.81 4.93 -5.01
CA GLU A 148 -17.25 6.29 -5.30
C GLU A 148 -17.00 6.71 -6.75
N GLY A 149 -16.43 5.81 -7.58
CA GLY A 149 -16.27 6.03 -9.02
C GLY A 149 -15.07 6.90 -9.40
N ALA A 150 -14.05 6.96 -8.54
CA ALA A 150 -12.81 7.66 -8.84
C ALA A 150 -12.20 7.18 -10.16
N LYS A 151 -11.69 8.10 -10.97
CA LYS A 151 -10.80 7.78 -12.10
C LYS A 151 -9.34 7.90 -11.68
N TRP A 152 -9.06 8.77 -10.71
CA TRP A 152 -7.74 8.98 -10.15
C TRP A 152 -7.77 8.86 -8.63
N ILE A 153 -6.80 8.15 -8.10
CA ILE A 153 -6.48 8.13 -6.67
C ILE A 153 -5.08 8.71 -6.52
N VAL A 154 -5.01 9.87 -5.91
CA VAL A 154 -3.75 10.53 -5.58
C VAL A 154 -3.44 10.26 -4.12
N VAL A 155 -2.32 9.63 -3.87
CA VAL A 155 -1.84 9.32 -2.52
C VAL A 155 -0.67 10.23 -2.21
N GLU A 156 -0.70 10.90 -1.07
CA GLU A 156 0.45 11.66 -0.58
C GLU A 156 1.64 10.73 -0.40
N ALA A 157 2.80 11.12 -0.94
CA ALA A 157 4.01 10.33 -0.86
C ALA A 157 4.37 10.03 0.60
N LEU A 158 4.64 8.77 0.88
CA LEU A 158 4.90 8.31 2.24
C LEU A 158 6.24 8.83 2.77
N PRO A 159 6.38 8.97 4.09
CA PRO A 159 7.67 9.30 4.70
C PRO A 159 8.72 8.23 4.39
N GLU A 160 9.97 8.65 4.43
CA GLU A 160 11.09 7.72 4.46
C GLU A 160 11.18 7.08 5.84
N GLY A 161 11.31 5.75 5.89
CA GLY A 161 11.41 4.99 7.13
C GLY A 161 11.13 3.51 6.93
N HIS A 162 11.72 2.68 7.77
CA HIS A 162 11.56 1.22 7.68
C HIS A 162 10.12 0.78 7.91
N GLU A 163 9.41 1.48 8.80
CA GLU A 163 8.00 1.22 9.13
C GLU A 163 7.04 1.47 7.96
N TRP A 164 7.44 2.32 7.00
CA TRP A 164 6.66 2.66 5.81
C TRP A 164 6.93 1.76 4.61
N GLN A 165 8.03 0.99 4.63
CA GLN A 165 8.49 0.19 3.48
C GLN A 165 7.43 -0.79 2.96
N ALA A 166 6.74 -1.48 3.88
CA ALA A 166 5.70 -2.43 3.51
C ALA A 166 4.51 -1.75 2.83
N ILE A 167 4.11 -0.58 3.33
CA ILE A 167 3.01 0.22 2.77
C ILE A 167 3.41 0.78 1.40
N ALA A 168 4.63 1.32 1.30
CA ALA A 168 5.18 1.83 0.05
C ALA A 168 5.27 0.76 -1.04
N ASP A 169 5.64 -0.48 -0.70
CA ASP A 169 5.63 -1.61 -1.62
C ASP A 169 4.23 -1.88 -2.16
N ARG A 170 3.19 -1.86 -1.30
CA ARG A 170 1.78 -2.06 -1.70
C ARG A 170 1.30 -0.97 -2.64
N LEU A 171 1.58 0.29 -2.31
CA LEU A 171 1.18 1.43 -3.14
C LEU A 171 1.88 1.41 -4.51
N ARG A 172 3.19 1.10 -4.56
CA ARG A 172 3.92 0.97 -5.83
C ARG A 172 3.34 -0.13 -6.73
N ARG A 173 2.95 -1.27 -6.14
CA ARG A 173 2.30 -2.37 -6.89
C ARG A 173 0.88 -2.03 -7.31
N ALA A 174 0.17 -1.23 -6.54
CA ALA A 174 -1.17 -0.77 -6.90
C ALA A 174 -1.15 0.30 -8.00
N ALA A 175 -0.06 1.07 -8.10
CA ALA A 175 0.15 2.13 -9.09
C ALA A 175 0.69 1.63 -10.44
N SER A 176 1.08 0.34 -10.56
CA SER A 176 1.74 -0.27 -11.74
C SER A 176 0.78 -0.85 -12.78
#